data_575d037a8c67d3acd07e9e83204205d0
#
_entry.id   575d037a8c67d3acd07e9e83204205d0
#
_cell.length_a   1.000
_cell.length_b   1.000
_cell.length_c   1.000
_cell.angle_alpha   90.00
_cell.angle_beta   90.00
_cell.angle_gamma   90.00
#
_symmetry.space_group_name_H-M   'P 1'
#
loop_
_entity.id
_entity.type
_entity.pdbx_description
1 polymer ?
#
loop_
_entity_poly.entity_id
_entity_poly.type
_entity_poly.pdbx_seq_one_letter_code
_entity_poly.pdbx_strand_id
1 'polypeptide(L)'
;MRVEHIAFQVADPVAVAAWYVEHLGFKVARLAGGEARTHFILDAAGHVVFEIYCNRAAAQPDYRAMHPLMLHVAFAVEDVAAARVRLLAAGATPESGPENAPSGDVFAMLRDPFGLPIQLVHRSQPLTGPS
;
A
#
# COMPACT_ATOMS: atom_id res chain seq x y z
N MET A 1 16.20 9.09 15.52
CA MET A 1 16.05 8.01 14.48
C MET A 1 14.65 8.12 13.90
N ARG A 2 14.48 7.99 12.59
CA ARG A 2 13.19 7.99 11.90
C ARG A 2 13.19 6.89 10.84
N VAL A 3 12.02 6.39 10.48
CA VAL A 3 11.90 5.50 9.32
C VAL A 3 12.23 6.31 8.07
N GLU A 4 13.15 5.82 7.24
CA GLU A 4 13.54 6.50 6.00
C GLU A 4 12.75 5.95 4.81
N HIS A 5 12.64 4.61 4.73
CA HIS A 5 11.80 3.93 3.75
C HIS A 5 11.39 2.54 4.24
N ILE A 6 10.43 1.94 3.56
CA ILE A 6 10.03 0.54 3.69
C ILE A 6 10.22 -0.11 2.32
N ALA A 7 10.95 -1.23 2.27
CA ALA A 7 11.30 -1.89 1.01
C ALA A 7 10.41 -3.10 0.72
N PHE A 8 10.03 -3.24 -0.55
CA PHE A 8 9.23 -4.36 -1.06
C PHE A 8 9.90 -4.98 -2.28
N GLN A 9 10.19 -6.28 -2.18
CA GLN A 9 10.59 -7.10 -3.32
C GLN A 9 9.34 -7.46 -4.13
N VAL A 10 9.30 -7.11 -5.42
CA VAL A 10 8.16 -7.37 -6.30
C VAL A 10 8.64 -7.86 -7.67
N ALA A 11 7.81 -8.57 -8.40
CA ALA A 11 8.17 -9.10 -9.71
C ALA A 11 8.30 -8.00 -10.79
N ASP A 12 7.44 -6.99 -10.74
CA ASP A 12 7.43 -5.88 -11.69
C ASP A 12 7.35 -4.51 -10.98
N PRO A 13 8.50 -3.92 -10.60
CA PRO A 13 8.53 -2.62 -9.93
C PRO A 13 7.91 -1.48 -10.74
N VAL A 14 8.03 -1.52 -12.06
CA VAL A 14 7.45 -0.49 -12.94
C VAL A 14 5.93 -0.49 -12.85
N ALA A 15 5.31 -1.68 -12.97
CA ALA A 15 3.87 -1.82 -12.90
C ALA A 15 3.32 -1.49 -11.49
N VAL A 16 4.01 -1.93 -10.44
CA VAL A 16 3.62 -1.63 -9.06
C VAL A 16 3.68 -0.12 -8.81
N ALA A 17 4.79 0.53 -9.13
CA ALA A 17 4.92 1.98 -8.95
C ALA A 17 3.83 2.75 -9.73
N ALA A 18 3.58 2.37 -10.99
CA ALA A 18 2.55 3.01 -11.82
C ALA A 18 1.16 2.91 -11.19
N TRP A 19 0.79 1.74 -10.66
CA TRP A 19 -0.52 1.55 -10.01
C TRP A 19 -0.67 2.41 -8.76
N TYR A 20 0.36 2.46 -7.91
CA TYR A 20 0.33 3.29 -6.69
C TYR A 20 0.28 4.79 -7.02
N VAL A 21 0.99 5.23 -8.05
CA VAL A 21 0.94 6.62 -8.52
C VAL A 21 -0.45 6.96 -9.05
N GLU A 22 -1.02 6.11 -9.88
CA GLU A 22 -2.31 6.39 -10.53
C GLU A 22 -3.49 6.32 -9.55
N HIS A 23 -3.50 5.34 -8.65
CA HIS A 23 -4.70 5.03 -7.84
C HIS A 23 -4.60 5.43 -6.38
N LEU A 24 -3.40 5.61 -5.82
CA LEU A 24 -3.18 5.99 -4.43
C LEU A 24 -2.52 7.37 -4.26
N GLY A 25 -2.28 8.08 -5.36
CA GLY A 25 -1.70 9.44 -5.31
C GLY A 25 -0.22 9.48 -4.92
N PHE A 26 0.49 8.36 -5.00
CA PHE A 26 1.93 8.35 -4.80
C PHE A 26 2.65 9.15 -5.87
N LYS A 27 3.87 9.56 -5.58
CA LYS A 27 4.76 10.25 -6.51
C LYS A 27 6.09 9.54 -6.57
N VAL A 28 6.68 9.47 -7.75
CA VAL A 28 8.06 8.96 -7.88
C VAL A 28 9.00 10.00 -7.30
N ALA A 29 9.65 9.64 -6.19
CA ALA A 29 10.65 10.48 -5.53
C ALA A 29 12.02 10.31 -6.17
N ARG A 30 12.36 9.07 -6.57
CA ARG A 30 13.63 8.75 -7.22
C ARG A 30 13.53 7.45 -8.02
N LEU A 31 14.18 7.42 -9.17
CA LEU A 31 14.48 6.21 -9.92
C LEU A 31 15.96 5.88 -9.73
N ALA A 32 16.26 4.76 -9.08
CA ALA A 32 17.64 4.28 -8.96
C ALA A 32 18.03 3.40 -10.16
N GLY A 33 17.04 2.82 -10.84
CA GLY A 33 17.24 2.04 -12.05
C GLY A 33 17.99 0.73 -11.82
N GLY A 34 18.92 0.40 -12.74
CA GLY A 34 19.66 -0.84 -12.71
C GLY A 34 18.81 -2.08 -13.04
N GLU A 35 19.38 -3.27 -12.87
CA GLU A 35 18.68 -4.53 -13.12
C GLU A 35 17.48 -4.73 -12.16
N ALA A 36 17.57 -4.21 -10.94
CA ALA A 36 16.50 -4.29 -9.94
C ALA A 36 15.32 -3.36 -10.26
N ARG A 37 15.47 -2.43 -11.18
CA ARG A 37 14.45 -1.44 -11.56
C ARG A 37 13.87 -0.70 -10.37
N THR A 38 14.73 -0.26 -9.45
CA THR A 38 14.34 0.32 -8.17
C THR A 38 13.61 1.63 -8.33
N HIS A 39 12.44 1.73 -7.72
CA HIS A 39 11.63 2.93 -7.62
C HIS A 39 11.46 3.32 -6.16
N PHE A 40 11.77 4.57 -5.82
CA PHE A 40 11.37 5.17 -4.55
C PHE A 40 10.10 5.98 -4.80
N ILE A 41 9.01 5.57 -4.18
CA ILE A 41 7.73 6.27 -4.32
C ILE A 41 7.30 6.83 -2.96
N LEU A 42 6.83 8.07 -2.98
CA LEU A 42 6.43 8.84 -1.80
C LEU A 42 4.90 8.87 -1.74
N ASP A 43 4.34 8.62 -0.56
CA ASP A 43 2.90 8.66 -0.37
C ASP A 43 2.30 10.05 -0.64
N ALA A 44 0.97 10.12 -0.78
CA ALA A 44 0.28 11.37 -1.11
C ALA A 44 0.46 12.46 -0.03
N ALA A 45 0.67 12.05 1.22
CA ALA A 45 0.92 12.97 2.33
C ALA A 45 2.36 13.50 2.38
N GLY A 46 3.29 12.87 1.64
CA GLY A 46 4.69 13.28 1.60
C GLY A 46 5.52 12.81 2.79
N HIS A 47 5.11 11.74 3.46
CA HIS A 47 5.74 11.30 4.70
C HIS A 47 6.39 9.91 4.61
N VAL A 48 5.82 8.99 3.84
CA VAL A 48 6.28 7.59 3.79
C VAL A 48 6.80 7.26 2.41
N VAL A 49 8.02 6.73 2.36
CA VAL A 49 8.67 6.27 1.12
C VAL A 49 8.63 4.75 1.07
N PHE A 50 8.18 4.22 -0.06
CA PHE A 50 8.36 2.82 -0.42
C PHE A 50 9.51 2.69 -1.41
N GLU A 51 10.44 1.79 -1.11
CA GLU A 51 11.45 1.34 -2.06
C GLU A 51 10.96 0.05 -2.70
N ILE A 52 10.69 0.09 -4.00
CA ILE A 52 10.12 -1.04 -4.74
C ILE A 52 11.16 -1.52 -5.75
N TYR A 53 11.51 -2.79 -5.69
CA TYR A 53 12.54 -3.37 -6.55
C TYR A 53 12.29 -4.85 -6.86
N CYS A 54 12.99 -5.35 -7.87
CA CYS A 54 13.14 -6.77 -8.18
C CYS A 54 14.64 -7.13 -8.12
N ASN A 55 15.13 -7.45 -6.94
CA ASN A 55 16.53 -7.81 -6.71
C ASN A 55 16.69 -9.33 -6.76
N ARG A 56 17.53 -9.82 -7.67
CA ARG A 56 17.77 -11.28 -7.88
C ARG A 56 18.48 -11.95 -6.70
N ALA A 57 19.05 -11.20 -5.78
CA ALA A 57 19.69 -11.74 -4.58
C ALA A 57 18.69 -12.33 -3.58
N ALA A 58 17.41 -12.03 -3.70
CA ALA A 58 16.36 -12.56 -2.83
C ALA A 58 15.22 -13.18 -3.65
N ALA A 59 14.56 -14.19 -3.06
CA ALA A 59 13.36 -14.78 -3.65
C ALA A 59 12.20 -13.75 -3.66
N GLN A 60 11.26 -13.94 -4.60
CA GLN A 60 10.03 -13.16 -4.61
C GLN A 60 9.09 -13.67 -3.52
N PRO A 61 8.59 -12.80 -2.61
CA PRO A 61 7.55 -13.19 -1.68
C PRO A 61 6.26 -13.54 -2.43
N ASP A 62 5.58 -14.58 -1.98
CA ASP A 62 4.21 -14.84 -2.44
C ASP A 62 3.23 -14.06 -1.56
N TYR A 63 3.04 -12.78 -1.89
CA TYR A 63 2.14 -11.93 -1.14
C TYR A 63 0.69 -12.42 -1.16
N ARG A 64 0.26 -13.09 -2.24
CA ARG A 64 -1.11 -13.61 -2.37
C ARG A 64 -1.41 -14.73 -1.39
N ALA A 65 -0.40 -15.55 -1.05
CA ALA A 65 -0.50 -16.61 -0.06
C ALA A 65 -0.36 -16.10 1.38
N MET A 66 0.10 -14.87 1.56
CA MET A 66 0.33 -14.28 2.88
C MET A 66 -0.98 -13.86 3.52
N HIS A 67 -1.24 -14.34 4.75
CA HIS A 67 -2.41 -13.89 5.51
C HIS A 67 -2.27 -12.38 5.81
N PRO A 68 -3.32 -11.57 5.62
CA PRO A 68 -3.24 -10.12 5.82
C PRO A 68 -2.77 -9.67 7.20
N LEU A 69 -2.98 -10.48 8.24
CA LEU A 69 -2.48 -10.17 9.59
C LEU A 69 -0.97 -10.40 9.76
N MET A 70 -0.31 -11.08 8.83
CA MET A 70 1.15 -11.22 8.84
C MET A 70 1.84 -9.95 8.36
N LEU A 71 1.27 -9.32 7.37
CA LEU A 71 1.76 -8.07 6.81
C LEU A 71 0.62 -7.38 6.04
N HIS A 72 0.39 -6.13 6.30
CA HIS A 72 -0.43 -5.26 5.46
C HIS A 72 0.06 -3.82 5.57
N VAL A 73 -0.24 -3.03 4.57
CA VAL A 73 -0.06 -1.58 4.59
C VAL A 73 -1.43 -0.93 4.75
N ALA A 74 -1.60 -0.09 5.76
CA ALA A 74 -2.85 0.60 6.00
C ALA A 74 -2.81 2.03 5.42
N PHE A 75 -3.86 2.40 4.71
CA PHE A 75 -4.06 3.75 4.17
C PHE A 75 -5.24 4.42 4.87
N ALA A 76 -4.98 5.59 5.45
CA ALA A 76 -6.02 6.42 6.02
C ALA A 76 -6.85 7.05 4.90
N VAL A 77 -8.16 6.90 4.97
CA VAL A 77 -9.12 7.45 4.01
C VAL A 77 -10.31 8.06 4.74
N GLU A 78 -10.98 9.02 4.12
CA GLU A 78 -12.18 9.63 4.72
C GLU A 78 -13.39 8.71 4.60
N ASP A 79 -13.58 8.06 3.46
CA ASP A 79 -14.69 7.15 3.17
C ASP A 79 -14.14 5.79 2.70
N VAL A 80 -14.16 4.82 3.60
CA VAL A 80 -13.67 3.47 3.35
C VAL A 80 -14.48 2.76 2.26
N ALA A 81 -15.79 2.91 2.26
CA ALA A 81 -16.67 2.26 1.27
C ALA A 81 -16.43 2.80 -0.14
N ALA A 82 -16.34 4.11 -0.29
CA ALA A 82 -16.06 4.76 -1.57
C ALA A 82 -14.65 4.42 -2.09
N ALA A 83 -13.64 4.48 -1.22
CA ALA A 83 -12.27 4.11 -1.58
C ALA A 83 -12.17 2.64 -2.00
N ARG A 84 -12.87 1.75 -1.29
CA ARG A 84 -12.94 0.32 -1.63
C ARG A 84 -13.51 0.11 -3.05
N VAL A 85 -14.65 0.70 -3.36
CA VAL A 85 -15.27 0.59 -4.69
C VAL A 85 -14.30 1.04 -5.78
N ARG A 86 -13.65 2.18 -5.58
CA ARG A 86 -12.68 2.75 -6.53
C ARG A 86 -11.47 1.83 -6.75
N LEU A 87 -10.90 1.27 -5.69
CA LEU A 87 -9.72 0.39 -5.80
C LEU A 87 -10.06 -0.97 -6.38
N LEU A 88 -11.24 -1.54 -6.09
CA LEU A 88 -11.71 -2.76 -6.74
C LEU A 88 -11.88 -2.56 -8.25
N ALA A 89 -12.41 -1.42 -8.67
CA ALA A 89 -12.50 -1.08 -10.09
C ALA A 89 -11.12 -0.89 -10.74
N ALA A 90 -10.10 -0.55 -9.96
CA ALA A 90 -8.72 -0.39 -10.40
C ALA A 90 -7.89 -1.69 -10.37
N GLY A 91 -8.50 -2.83 -10.05
CA GLY A 91 -7.85 -4.14 -10.09
C GLY A 91 -7.47 -4.74 -8.74
N ALA A 92 -7.72 -4.06 -7.62
CA ALA A 92 -7.60 -4.66 -6.30
C ALA A 92 -8.63 -5.79 -6.11
N THR A 93 -8.37 -6.71 -5.18
CA THR A 93 -9.29 -7.79 -4.83
C THR A 93 -9.76 -7.67 -3.39
N PRO A 94 -11.03 -8.04 -3.08
CA PRO A 94 -11.54 -7.92 -1.72
C PRO A 94 -11.04 -9.05 -0.82
N GLU A 95 -10.80 -8.72 0.46
CA GLU A 95 -10.51 -9.70 1.51
C GLU A 95 -11.60 -9.67 2.58
N SER A 96 -11.87 -8.51 3.19
CA SER A 96 -12.90 -8.35 4.22
C SER A 96 -13.39 -6.91 4.32
N GLY A 97 -14.56 -6.75 4.96
CA GLY A 97 -15.14 -5.45 5.24
C GLY A 97 -15.93 -4.84 4.08
N PRO A 98 -16.40 -3.59 4.22
CA PRO A 98 -16.15 -2.69 5.37
C PRO A 98 -16.73 -3.20 6.69
N GLU A 99 -16.01 -2.97 7.77
CA GLU A 99 -16.42 -3.31 9.14
C GLU A 99 -16.38 -2.06 10.01
N ASN A 100 -17.39 -1.92 10.89
CA ASN A 100 -17.44 -0.83 11.84
C ASN A 100 -17.06 -1.36 13.23
N ALA A 101 -16.00 -0.80 13.81
CA ALA A 101 -15.61 -1.11 15.17
C ALA A 101 -16.45 -0.30 16.19
N PRO A 102 -16.58 -0.78 17.44
CA PRO A 102 -17.27 -0.03 18.50
C PRO A 102 -16.66 1.34 18.77
N SER A 103 -15.37 1.54 18.47
CA SER A 103 -14.67 2.83 18.57
C SER A 103 -15.15 3.89 17.58
N GLY A 104 -15.92 3.50 16.54
CA GLY A 104 -16.27 4.35 15.41
C GLY A 104 -15.27 4.27 14.26
N ASP A 105 -14.20 3.50 14.39
CA ASP A 105 -13.28 3.23 13.30
C ASP A 105 -13.94 2.33 12.24
N VAL A 106 -13.56 2.53 10.99
CA VAL A 106 -14.04 1.73 9.86
C VAL A 106 -12.85 1.12 9.15
N PHE A 107 -12.92 -0.18 8.82
CA PHE A 107 -11.84 -0.92 8.18
C PHE A 107 -12.34 -1.71 6.98
N ALA A 108 -11.50 -1.84 5.95
CA ALA A 108 -11.66 -2.82 4.91
C ALA A 108 -10.28 -3.37 4.52
N MET A 109 -10.19 -4.67 4.30
CA MET A 109 -8.96 -5.32 3.82
C MET A 109 -9.13 -5.69 2.36
N LEU A 110 -8.13 -5.38 1.56
CA LEU A 110 -8.03 -5.66 0.15
C LEU A 110 -6.67 -6.28 -0.14
N ARG A 111 -6.48 -6.75 -1.37
CA ARG A 111 -5.13 -6.93 -1.94
C ARG A 111 -4.97 -6.00 -3.12
N ASP A 112 -3.80 -5.42 -3.27
CA ASP A 112 -3.48 -4.71 -4.51
C ASP A 112 -3.40 -5.71 -5.69
N PRO A 113 -3.31 -5.26 -6.95
CA PRO A 113 -3.27 -6.17 -8.10
C PRO A 113 -2.10 -7.16 -8.08
N PHE A 114 -1.06 -6.87 -7.30
CA PHE A 114 0.15 -7.69 -7.19
C PHE A 114 0.12 -8.65 -5.99
N GLY A 115 -0.95 -8.61 -5.21
CA GLY A 115 -1.22 -9.51 -4.10
C GLY A 115 -0.87 -8.99 -2.72
N LEU A 116 -0.23 -7.83 -2.60
CA LEU A 116 0.11 -7.25 -1.29
C LEU A 116 -1.17 -6.90 -0.52
N PRO A 117 -1.31 -7.36 0.74
CA PRO A 117 -2.43 -6.95 1.57
C PRO A 117 -2.37 -5.46 1.89
N ILE A 118 -3.48 -4.77 1.64
CA ILE A 118 -3.66 -3.36 1.97
C ILE A 118 -4.93 -3.19 2.79
N GLN A 119 -4.90 -2.28 3.76
CA GLN A 119 -6.05 -1.94 4.57
C GLN A 119 -6.47 -0.50 4.26
N LEU A 120 -7.75 -0.30 4.10
CA LEU A 120 -8.35 1.04 4.14
C LEU A 120 -8.87 1.28 5.55
N VAL A 121 -8.56 2.42 6.14
CA VAL A 121 -8.95 2.74 7.50
C VAL A 121 -9.42 4.18 7.64
N HIS A 122 -10.57 4.34 8.28
CA HIS A 122 -10.99 5.62 8.83
C HIS A 122 -10.94 5.53 10.35
N ARG A 123 -10.16 6.40 10.98
CA ARG A 123 -10.05 6.47 12.43
C ARG A 123 -10.95 7.57 12.98
N SER A 124 -11.78 7.23 13.96
CA SER A 124 -12.54 8.22 14.72
C SER A 124 -11.60 9.18 15.47
N GLN A 125 -10.43 8.68 15.86
CA GLN A 125 -9.33 9.48 16.40
C GLN A 125 -8.02 9.07 15.72
N PRO A 126 -7.33 9.99 15.02
CA PRO A 126 -6.05 9.69 14.38
C PRO A 126 -5.01 9.16 15.35
N LEU A 127 -4.14 8.24 14.87
CA LEU A 127 -3.05 7.67 15.68
C LEU A 127 -1.96 8.71 15.99
N THR A 128 -1.81 9.69 15.09
CA THR A 128 -0.86 10.80 15.25
C THR A 128 -1.64 12.09 15.21
N GLY A 129 -1.15 13.11 15.92
CA GLY A 129 -1.75 14.44 15.87
C GLY A 129 -1.73 15.03 14.45
N PRO A 130 -2.40 16.16 14.22
CA PRO A 130 -2.36 16.86 12.94
C PRO A 130 -0.91 17.16 12.57
N SER A 131 -0.53 16.76 11.35
CA SER A 131 0.77 17.08 10.76
C SER A 131 0.86 18.53 10.35
#